data_033d8e5e4dbebe746933796572f4fa65
#
_entry.id   033d8e5e4dbebe746933796572f4fa65
#
_cell.length_a   1.000
_cell.length_b   1.000
_cell.length_c   1.000
_cell.angle_alpha   90.00
_cell.angle_beta   90.00
_cell.angle_gamma   90.00
#
_symmetry.space_group_name_H-M   'P 1'
#
loop_
_entity.id
_entity.type
_entity.pdbx_description
1 polymer ?
#
loop_
_entity_poly.entity_id
_entity_poly.type
_entity_poly.pdbx_seq_one_letter_code
_entity_poly.pdbx_strand_id
1 'polypeptide(L)'
;MPVLFLFVLYCGYKTIKNAMKPVAAMSKTALEIGNSKDFSKRIDLPAGKDELHALASVFNQMLDSLEKVYQSEKQLTSDVSHELRTPLSVIMAESDYAKNYSQNLGEAKESLEVISRQSRKITSLIDQILELSRLEAGRNLELKGINLSSILQNLASDYEKLASAKGLKFSCDIAPDAQILGNELMISRLVDNFLSNALKFASSKIELNLSVSKTQALLSVKDDGAGISQKDSELIWNKFYQADSSRNKSLNTGSGLGLAIAANIAKMHGAKLGVKSEAGAGSEFWAEFELVNLKQV
;
A
#
# COMPACT_ATOMS: atom_id res chain seq x y z
N MET A 1 -51.99 3.23 50.62
CA MET A 1 -51.00 4.22 50.14
C MET A 1 -49.56 3.71 50.17
N PRO A 2 -48.92 3.16 51.21
CA PRO A 2 -47.52 2.75 51.24
C PRO A 2 -47.17 1.61 50.24
N VAL A 3 -48.08 0.66 50.05
CA VAL A 3 -47.90 -0.49 49.18
C VAL A 3 -47.79 -0.05 47.67
N LEU A 4 -48.64 0.88 47.28
CA LEU A 4 -48.61 1.42 45.92
C LEU A 4 -47.27 2.19 45.62
N PHE A 5 -46.81 2.93 46.62
CA PHE A 5 -45.55 3.67 46.53
C PHE A 5 -44.34 2.71 46.41
N LEU A 6 -44.28 1.66 47.20
CA LEU A 6 -43.24 0.63 47.12
C LEU A 6 -43.29 -0.13 45.81
N PHE A 7 -44.47 -0.40 45.25
CA PHE A 7 -44.62 -1.03 43.95
C PHE A 7 -44.08 -0.15 42.82
N VAL A 8 -44.39 1.15 42.83
CA VAL A 8 -43.87 2.12 41.83
C VAL A 8 -42.34 2.21 41.90
N LEU A 9 -41.77 2.28 43.13
CA LEU A 9 -40.33 2.29 43.31
C LEU A 9 -39.67 1.01 42.78
N TYR A 10 -40.25 -0.16 43.05
CA TYR A 10 -39.75 -1.44 42.55
C TYR A 10 -39.83 -1.53 41.04
N CYS A 11 -40.92 -1.11 40.42
CA CYS A 11 -41.04 -1.05 38.95
C CYS A 11 -40.02 -0.08 38.33
N GLY A 12 -39.88 1.11 38.92
CA GLY A 12 -38.89 2.10 38.48
C GLY A 12 -37.46 1.56 38.57
N TYR A 13 -37.10 0.96 39.70
CA TYR A 13 -35.78 0.32 39.89
C TYR A 13 -35.53 -0.78 38.85
N LYS A 14 -36.51 -1.67 38.63
CA LYS A 14 -36.41 -2.77 37.69
C LYS A 14 -36.24 -2.25 36.21
N THR A 15 -36.98 -1.21 35.89
CA THR A 15 -36.91 -0.58 34.57
C THR A 15 -35.51 0.04 34.32
N ILE A 16 -35.02 0.83 35.29
CA ILE A 16 -33.69 1.46 35.18
C ILE A 16 -32.60 0.38 35.13
N LYS A 17 -32.68 -0.63 36.00
CA LYS A 17 -31.69 -1.73 35.97
C LYS A 17 -31.66 -2.48 34.66
N ASN A 18 -32.81 -2.71 34.02
CA ASN A 18 -32.88 -3.37 32.72
C ASN A 18 -32.37 -2.45 31.60
N ALA A 19 -32.68 -1.15 31.63
CA ALA A 19 -32.20 -0.19 30.68
C ALA A 19 -30.66 0.01 30.74
N MET A 20 -30.04 -0.22 31.90
CA MET A 20 -28.60 -0.08 32.08
C MET A 20 -27.79 -1.36 31.74
N LYS A 21 -28.44 -2.51 31.58
CA LYS A 21 -27.74 -3.77 31.23
C LYS A 21 -26.92 -3.69 29.96
N PRO A 22 -27.40 -3.08 28.84
CA PRO A 22 -26.62 -2.93 27.63
C PRO A 22 -25.34 -2.12 27.86
N VAL A 23 -25.43 -1.03 28.62
CA VAL A 23 -24.25 -0.17 28.91
C VAL A 23 -23.20 -0.97 29.71
N ALA A 24 -23.64 -1.78 30.68
CA ALA A 24 -22.75 -2.64 31.45
C ALA A 24 -22.09 -3.71 30.58
N ALA A 25 -22.83 -4.29 29.62
CA ALA A 25 -22.27 -5.23 28.64
C ALA A 25 -21.20 -4.57 27.73
N MET A 26 -21.49 -3.37 27.21
CA MET A 26 -20.56 -2.59 26.44
C MET A 26 -19.27 -2.29 27.21
N SER A 27 -19.40 -1.81 28.44
CA SER A 27 -18.25 -1.52 29.32
C SER A 27 -17.42 -2.78 29.58
N LYS A 28 -18.05 -3.91 29.83
CA LYS A 28 -17.35 -5.19 30.05
C LYS A 28 -16.59 -5.63 28.78
N THR A 29 -17.24 -5.61 27.63
CA THR A 29 -16.61 -5.98 26.35
C THR A 29 -15.44 -5.05 26.04
N ALA A 30 -15.59 -3.75 26.25
CA ALA A 30 -14.49 -2.78 26.04
C ALA A 30 -13.28 -3.07 26.94
N LEU A 31 -13.50 -3.39 28.22
CA LEU A 31 -12.43 -3.77 29.15
C LEU A 31 -11.76 -5.10 28.75
N GLU A 32 -12.54 -6.08 28.33
CA GLU A 32 -11.99 -7.35 27.84
C GLU A 32 -11.11 -7.16 26.59
N ILE A 33 -11.55 -6.34 25.64
CA ILE A 33 -10.79 -6.01 24.43
C ILE A 33 -9.49 -5.27 24.81
N GLY A 34 -9.57 -4.28 25.70
CA GLY A 34 -8.41 -3.53 26.17
C GLY A 34 -7.34 -4.42 26.80
N ASN A 35 -7.75 -5.44 27.55
CA ASN A 35 -6.84 -6.38 28.21
C ASN A 35 -6.29 -7.48 27.28
N SER A 36 -7.14 -8.02 26.41
CA SER A 36 -6.77 -9.16 25.53
C SER A 36 -6.21 -8.74 24.18
N LYS A 37 -6.42 -7.48 23.75
CA LYS A 37 -6.19 -6.99 22.38
C LYS A 37 -6.92 -7.83 21.31
N ASP A 38 -8.01 -8.47 21.70
CA ASP A 38 -8.86 -9.25 20.81
C ASP A 38 -9.96 -8.35 20.23
N PHE A 39 -9.64 -7.71 19.12
CA PHE A 39 -10.57 -6.81 18.43
C PHE A 39 -11.64 -7.54 17.60
N SER A 40 -11.67 -8.87 17.59
CA SER A 40 -12.72 -9.65 16.92
C SER A 40 -14.05 -9.68 17.71
N LYS A 41 -13.98 -9.35 18.99
CA LYS A 41 -15.17 -9.28 19.84
C LYS A 41 -16.12 -8.17 19.39
N ARG A 42 -17.43 -8.44 19.53
CA ARG A 42 -18.48 -7.46 19.22
C ARG A 42 -19.42 -7.32 20.41
N ILE A 43 -20.04 -6.16 20.48
CA ILE A 43 -21.13 -5.93 21.40
C ILE A 43 -22.38 -6.52 20.77
N ASP A 44 -22.93 -7.53 21.41
CA ASP A 44 -24.21 -8.13 21.05
C ASP A 44 -25.29 -7.61 21.99
N LEU A 45 -26.31 -6.95 21.46
CA LEU A 45 -27.48 -6.49 22.18
C LEU A 45 -28.72 -7.22 21.68
N PRO A 46 -29.65 -7.56 22.58
CA PRO A 46 -30.96 -8.08 22.18
C PRO A 46 -31.62 -7.12 21.18
N ALA A 47 -32.36 -7.66 20.23
CA ALA A 47 -32.98 -6.88 19.15
C ALA A 47 -33.78 -5.66 19.68
N GLY A 48 -33.46 -4.48 19.17
CA GLY A 48 -34.10 -3.20 19.52
C GLY A 48 -33.77 -2.13 18.48
N LYS A 49 -34.43 -0.99 18.57
CA LYS A 49 -34.22 0.18 17.67
C LYS A 49 -34.06 1.48 18.46
N ASP A 50 -33.50 1.40 19.66
CA ASP A 50 -33.28 2.56 20.54
C ASP A 50 -31.87 3.14 20.35
N GLU A 51 -31.57 4.22 21.03
CA GLU A 51 -30.31 4.94 21.00
C GLU A 51 -29.12 4.06 21.44
N LEU A 52 -29.37 3.06 22.29
CA LEU A 52 -28.35 2.13 22.74
C LEU A 52 -27.91 1.17 21.63
N HIS A 53 -28.83 0.76 20.77
CA HIS A 53 -28.50 -0.04 19.58
C HIS A 53 -27.71 0.76 18.55
N ALA A 54 -28.07 2.03 18.36
CA ALA A 54 -27.31 2.94 17.52
C ALA A 54 -25.88 3.11 18.05
N LEU A 55 -25.72 3.31 19.35
CA LEU A 55 -24.42 3.42 20.00
C LEU A 55 -23.60 2.12 19.88
N ALA A 56 -24.19 0.96 20.11
CA ALA A 56 -23.52 -0.33 19.92
C ALA A 56 -23.07 -0.56 18.47
N SER A 57 -23.88 -0.15 17.51
CA SER A 57 -23.52 -0.21 16.08
C SER A 57 -22.30 0.63 15.76
N VAL A 58 -22.26 1.89 16.22
CA VAL A 58 -21.11 2.78 16.04
C VAL A 58 -19.86 2.20 16.71
N PHE A 59 -20.01 1.65 17.92
CA PHE A 59 -18.90 1.01 18.62
C PHE A 59 -18.37 -0.22 17.88
N ASN A 60 -19.26 -1.07 17.35
CA ASN A 60 -18.86 -2.22 16.54
C ASN A 60 -18.17 -1.80 15.24
N GLN A 61 -18.61 -0.73 14.57
CA GLN A 61 -17.91 -0.16 13.40
C GLN A 61 -16.50 0.34 13.77
N MET A 62 -16.33 0.94 14.94
CA MET A 62 -15.01 1.32 15.45
C MET A 62 -14.13 0.08 15.68
N LEU A 63 -14.69 -0.97 16.28
CA LEU A 63 -13.97 -2.24 16.47
C LEU A 63 -13.60 -2.91 15.17
N ASP A 64 -14.48 -2.89 14.14
CA ASP A 64 -14.16 -3.37 12.80
C ASP A 64 -12.95 -2.65 12.19
N SER A 65 -12.90 -1.33 12.40
CA SER A 65 -11.79 -0.50 11.90
C SER A 65 -10.49 -0.81 12.65
N LEU A 66 -10.54 -0.96 13.98
CA LEU A 66 -9.39 -1.33 14.80
C LEU A 66 -8.88 -2.74 14.49
N GLU A 67 -9.78 -3.71 14.29
CA GLU A 67 -9.41 -5.07 13.90
C GLU A 67 -8.66 -5.08 12.56
N LYS A 68 -9.18 -4.37 11.55
CA LYS A 68 -8.52 -4.25 10.24
C LYS A 68 -7.12 -3.65 10.36
N VAL A 69 -6.97 -2.58 11.13
CA VAL A 69 -5.65 -1.94 11.35
C VAL A 69 -4.71 -2.91 12.05
N TYR A 70 -5.15 -3.57 13.12
CA TYR A 70 -4.33 -4.50 13.88
C TYR A 70 -3.89 -5.72 13.05
N GLN A 71 -4.80 -6.30 12.27
CA GLN A 71 -4.48 -7.41 11.37
C GLN A 71 -3.50 -6.98 10.26
N SER A 72 -3.68 -5.79 9.70
CA SER A 72 -2.77 -5.23 8.71
C SER A 72 -1.35 -5.02 9.28
N GLU A 73 -1.25 -4.51 10.53
CA GLU A 73 0.05 -4.31 11.21
C GLU A 73 0.74 -5.64 11.52
N LYS A 74 -0.03 -6.63 12.01
CA LYS A 74 0.48 -7.98 12.28
C LYS A 74 0.97 -8.65 11.00
N GLN A 75 0.20 -8.54 9.92
CA GLN A 75 0.59 -9.08 8.62
C GLN A 75 1.86 -8.40 8.11
N LEU A 76 1.94 -7.07 8.17
CA LEU A 76 3.12 -6.30 7.80
C LEU A 76 4.37 -6.80 8.52
N THR A 77 4.29 -7.00 9.85
CA THR A 77 5.42 -7.48 10.66
C THR A 77 5.87 -8.88 10.24
N SER A 78 4.92 -9.77 9.95
CA SER A 78 5.20 -11.11 9.45
C SER A 78 5.88 -11.07 8.08
N ASP A 79 5.34 -10.30 7.15
CA ASP A 79 5.84 -10.20 5.78
C ASP A 79 7.24 -9.57 5.73
N VAL A 80 7.48 -8.51 6.51
CA VAL A 80 8.82 -7.91 6.69
C VAL A 80 9.81 -8.95 7.19
N SER A 81 9.43 -9.74 8.19
CA SER A 81 10.31 -10.76 8.75
C SER A 81 10.66 -11.84 7.72
N HIS A 82 9.72 -12.24 6.89
CA HIS A 82 9.94 -13.20 5.79
C HIS A 82 10.82 -12.62 4.70
N GLU A 83 10.56 -11.40 4.24
CA GLU A 83 11.30 -10.73 3.17
C GLU A 83 12.74 -10.36 3.58
N LEU A 84 13.00 -10.14 4.87
CA LEU A 84 14.35 -9.92 5.39
C LEU A 84 15.13 -11.23 5.60
N ARG A 85 14.46 -12.31 6.02
CA ARG A 85 15.12 -13.58 6.32
C ARG A 85 15.77 -14.19 5.08
N THR A 86 15.12 -14.12 3.94
CA THR A 86 15.61 -14.71 2.68
C THR A 86 16.97 -14.12 2.25
N PRO A 87 17.13 -12.79 2.05
CA PRO A 87 18.42 -12.22 1.68
C PRO A 87 19.48 -12.41 2.77
N LEU A 88 19.11 -12.38 4.05
CA LEU A 88 20.03 -12.61 5.15
C LEU A 88 20.59 -14.03 5.14
N SER A 89 19.75 -15.04 4.87
CA SER A 89 20.19 -16.44 4.74
C SER A 89 21.17 -16.62 3.58
N VAL A 90 20.95 -15.91 2.44
CA VAL A 90 21.88 -15.94 1.32
C VAL A 90 23.22 -15.28 1.69
N ILE A 91 23.20 -14.13 2.39
CA ILE A 91 24.40 -13.46 2.86
C ILE A 91 25.22 -14.40 3.78
N MET A 92 24.55 -15.08 4.72
CA MET A 92 25.22 -16.02 5.63
C MET A 92 25.84 -17.19 4.86
N ALA A 93 25.10 -17.80 3.94
CA ALA A 93 25.59 -18.93 3.13
C ALA A 93 26.79 -18.52 2.26
N GLU A 94 26.72 -17.38 1.59
CA GLU A 94 27.84 -16.87 0.77
C GLU A 94 29.06 -16.47 1.61
N SER A 95 28.84 -15.92 2.80
CA SER A 95 29.91 -15.62 3.74
C SER A 95 30.63 -16.90 4.22
N ASP A 96 29.88 -17.94 4.56
CA ASP A 96 30.43 -19.23 4.97
C ASP A 96 31.16 -19.92 3.82
N TYR A 97 30.62 -19.84 2.59
CA TYR A 97 31.26 -20.36 1.39
C TYR A 97 32.58 -19.64 1.13
N ALA A 98 32.55 -18.31 1.08
CA ALA A 98 33.78 -17.51 0.86
C ALA A 98 34.87 -17.79 1.89
N LYS A 99 34.49 -18.02 3.15
CA LYS A 99 35.43 -18.25 4.25
C LYS A 99 36.03 -19.67 4.26
N ASN A 100 35.21 -20.69 3.98
CA ASN A 100 35.58 -22.08 4.28
C ASN A 100 35.82 -22.94 3.03
N TYR A 101 35.29 -22.54 1.87
CA TYR A 101 35.23 -23.38 0.69
C TYR A 101 35.76 -22.74 -0.60
N SER A 102 35.93 -21.40 -0.66
CA SER A 102 36.46 -20.77 -1.88
C SER A 102 37.90 -21.27 -2.13
N GLN A 103 38.15 -21.71 -3.36
CA GLN A 103 39.41 -22.27 -3.80
C GLN A 103 40.39 -21.22 -4.36
N ASN A 104 39.84 -20.06 -4.75
CA ASN A 104 40.61 -18.98 -5.34
C ASN A 104 39.94 -17.61 -5.08
N LEU A 105 40.70 -16.54 -5.37
CA LEU A 105 40.23 -15.15 -5.20
C LEU A 105 39.01 -14.81 -6.06
N GLY A 106 38.85 -15.45 -7.20
CA GLY A 106 37.70 -15.25 -8.10
C GLY A 106 36.40 -15.67 -7.43
N GLU A 107 36.33 -16.89 -6.88
CA GLU A 107 35.15 -17.40 -6.19
C GLU A 107 34.80 -16.56 -4.95
N ALA A 108 35.80 -16.16 -4.18
CA ALA A 108 35.58 -15.28 -3.03
C ALA A 108 35.00 -13.92 -3.47
N LYS A 109 35.44 -13.37 -4.61
CA LYS A 109 34.93 -12.13 -5.17
C LYS A 109 33.48 -12.28 -5.63
N GLU A 110 33.12 -13.39 -6.28
CA GLU A 110 31.74 -13.67 -6.67
C GLU A 110 30.81 -13.72 -5.46
N SER A 111 31.19 -14.39 -4.38
CA SER A 111 30.41 -14.41 -3.14
C SER A 111 30.25 -13.01 -2.54
N LEU A 112 31.30 -12.18 -2.54
CA LEU A 112 31.21 -10.79 -2.09
C LEU A 112 30.27 -9.95 -2.96
N GLU A 113 30.20 -10.18 -4.26
CA GLU A 113 29.25 -9.53 -5.14
C GLU A 113 27.80 -9.94 -4.83
N VAL A 114 27.55 -11.22 -4.53
CA VAL A 114 26.24 -11.70 -4.09
C VAL A 114 25.87 -11.05 -2.75
N ILE A 115 26.76 -11.03 -1.77
CA ILE A 115 26.54 -10.39 -0.48
C ILE A 115 26.20 -8.91 -0.64
N SER A 116 26.97 -8.19 -1.46
CA SER A 116 26.74 -6.76 -1.74
C SER A 116 25.38 -6.52 -2.37
N ARG A 117 24.95 -7.37 -3.32
CA ARG A 117 23.65 -7.30 -3.95
C ARG A 117 22.50 -7.53 -2.96
N GLN A 118 22.63 -8.55 -2.08
CA GLN A 118 21.62 -8.84 -1.07
C GLN A 118 21.54 -7.73 0.00
N SER A 119 22.69 -7.17 0.40
CA SER A 119 22.72 -6.03 1.33
C SER A 119 21.99 -4.81 0.77
N ARG A 120 22.20 -4.47 -0.52
CA ARG A 120 21.47 -3.41 -1.20
C ARG A 120 19.95 -3.69 -1.27
N LYS A 121 19.57 -4.95 -1.47
CA LYS A 121 18.15 -5.35 -1.45
C LYS A 121 17.53 -5.11 -0.07
N ILE A 122 18.21 -5.46 1.01
CA ILE A 122 17.77 -5.21 2.40
C ILE A 122 17.61 -3.69 2.63
N THR A 123 18.61 -2.88 2.27
CA THR A 123 18.55 -1.42 2.43
C THR A 123 17.34 -0.84 1.71
N SER A 124 17.14 -1.20 0.44
CA SER A 124 15.97 -0.76 -0.33
C SER A 124 14.64 -1.17 0.29
N LEU A 125 14.55 -2.37 0.87
CA LEU A 125 13.35 -2.83 1.56
C LEU A 125 13.07 -2.00 2.82
N ILE A 126 14.10 -1.71 3.62
CA ILE A 126 13.99 -0.87 4.82
C ILE A 126 13.50 0.54 4.43
N ASP A 127 14.09 1.15 3.40
CA ASP A 127 13.71 2.48 2.92
C ASP A 127 12.25 2.52 2.49
N GLN A 128 11.77 1.50 1.77
CA GLN A 128 10.38 1.38 1.35
C GLN A 128 9.42 1.21 2.53
N ILE A 129 9.80 0.45 3.56
CA ILE A 129 8.99 0.29 4.78
C ILE A 129 8.90 1.61 5.54
N LEU A 130 10.01 2.32 5.70
CA LEU A 130 10.03 3.63 6.35
C LEU A 130 9.21 4.67 5.57
N GLU A 131 9.30 4.66 4.25
CA GLU A 131 8.48 5.52 3.38
C GLU A 131 6.99 5.21 3.57
N LEU A 132 6.59 3.94 3.47
CA LEU A 132 5.21 3.50 3.66
C LEU A 132 4.66 3.90 5.04
N SER A 133 5.45 3.70 6.10
CA SER A 133 5.09 4.11 7.47
C SER A 133 4.87 5.62 7.58
N ARG A 134 5.71 6.44 6.92
CA ARG A 134 5.54 7.91 6.89
C ARG A 134 4.28 8.34 6.16
N LEU A 135 3.97 7.68 5.02
CA LEU A 135 2.75 7.92 4.24
C LEU A 135 1.50 7.56 5.05
N GLU A 136 1.51 6.43 5.75
CA GLU A 136 0.38 5.97 6.57
C GLU A 136 0.15 6.82 7.84
N ALA A 137 1.22 7.38 8.39
CA ALA A 137 1.12 8.29 9.53
C ALA A 137 0.43 9.64 9.19
N GLY A 138 0.06 9.87 7.93
CA GLY A 138 -0.75 11.02 7.51
C GLY A 138 -0.10 12.37 7.84
N ARG A 139 1.25 12.46 7.87
CA ARG A 139 1.91 13.73 8.13
C ARG A 139 1.45 14.74 7.10
N ASN A 140 1.04 15.93 7.58
CA ASN A 140 0.60 17.04 6.76
C ASN A 140 1.63 17.30 5.66
N LEU A 141 1.30 16.83 4.46
CA LEU A 141 2.07 17.13 3.27
C LEU A 141 1.65 18.50 2.78
N GLU A 142 2.62 19.34 2.61
CA GLU A 142 2.39 20.61 1.93
C GLU A 142 2.18 20.31 0.45
N LEU A 143 0.92 20.35 0.01
CA LEU A 143 0.56 20.24 -1.39
C LEU A 143 0.67 21.63 -2.03
N LYS A 144 1.37 21.70 -3.15
CA LYS A 144 1.59 22.92 -3.95
C LYS A 144 1.14 22.71 -5.38
N GLY A 145 0.92 23.79 -6.10
CA GLY A 145 0.76 23.71 -7.55
C GLY A 145 2.07 23.24 -8.19
N ILE A 146 2.04 22.10 -8.86
CA ILE A 146 3.20 21.48 -9.53
C ILE A 146 2.87 21.16 -10.98
N ASN A 147 3.89 21.22 -11.84
CA ASN A 147 3.75 20.87 -13.26
C ASN A 147 4.06 19.38 -13.46
N LEU A 148 3.00 18.57 -13.61
CA LEU A 148 3.11 17.12 -13.85
C LEU A 148 3.86 16.82 -15.13
N SER A 149 3.66 17.60 -16.20
CA SER A 149 4.33 17.39 -17.49
C SER A 149 5.85 17.48 -17.34
N SER A 150 6.36 18.45 -16.58
CA SER A 150 7.80 18.60 -16.34
C SER A 150 8.38 17.44 -15.53
N ILE A 151 7.66 16.96 -14.52
CA ILE A 151 8.07 15.78 -13.73
C ILE A 151 8.22 14.57 -14.64
N LEU A 152 7.21 14.32 -15.49
CA LEU A 152 7.23 13.18 -16.40
C LEU A 152 8.32 13.27 -17.47
N GLN A 153 8.60 14.46 -18.01
CA GLN A 153 9.68 14.66 -18.98
C GLN A 153 11.04 14.33 -18.37
N ASN A 154 11.30 14.75 -17.13
CA ASN A 154 12.54 14.42 -16.42
C ASN A 154 12.69 12.90 -16.24
N LEU A 155 11.67 12.24 -15.73
CA LEU A 155 11.68 10.79 -15.54
C LEU A 155 11.78 10.04 -16.87
N ALA A 156 11.09 10.49 -17.93
CA ALA A 156 11.14 9.88 -19.24
C ALA A 156 12.58 9.82 -19.79
N SER A 157 13.35 10.92 -19.65
CA SER A 157 14.76 10.96 -20.09
C SER A 157 15.65 9.92 -19.39
N ASP A 158 15.42 9.69 -18.09
CA ASP A 158 16.21 8.71 -17.34
C ASP A 158 15.79 7.28 -17.66
N TYR A 159 14.49 7.04 -17.78
CA TYR A 159 13.97 5.70 -18.09
C TYR A 159 14.22 5.29 -19.55
N GLU A 160 14.32 6.22 -20.50
CA GLU A 160 14.73 5.94 -21.88
C GLU A 160 16.13 5.32 -21.92
N LYS A 161 17.09 5.88 -21.16
CA LYS A 161 18.45 5.33 -21.05
C LYS A 161 18.45 3.93 -20.42
N LEU A 162 17.66 3.75 -19.34
CA LEU A 162 17.55 2.45 -18.65
C LEU A 162 16.88 1.39 -19.53
N ALA A 163 15.85 1.75 -20.28
CA ALA A 163 15.18 0.86 -21.22
C ALA A 163 16.10 0.47 -22.36
N SER A 164 16.81 1.44 -22.97
CA SER A 164 17.80 1.18 -24.01
C SER A 164 18.91 0.24 -23.56
N ALA A 165 19.41 0.40 -22.34
CA ALA A 165 20.42 -0.49 -21.76
C ALA A 165 19.92 -1.94 -21.60
N LYS A 166 18.59 -2.15 -21.52
CA LYS A 166 17.94 -3.47 -21.49
C LYS A 166 17.44 -3.96 -22.84
N GLY A 167 17.66 -3.18 -23.93
CA GLY A 167 17.17 -3.51 -25.27
C GLY A 167 15.65 -3.33 -25.43
N LEU A 168 14.99 -2.57 -24.54
CA LEU A 168 13.57 -2.25 -24.61
C LEU A 168 13.36 -0.94 -25.38
N LYS A 169 12.25 -0.86 -26.11
CA LYS A 169 11.79 0.39 -26.74
C LYS A 169 11.03 1.22 -25.71
N PHE A 170 11.40 2.49 -25.56
CA PHE A 170 10.70 3.45 -24.73
C PHE A 170 10.07 4.53 -25.59
N SER A 171 8.82 4.87 -25.34
CA SER A 171 8.13 5.99 -25.99
C SER A 171 7.35 6.80 -24.96
N CYS A 172 7.27 8.12 -25.18
CA CYS A 172 6.48 8.99 -24.33
C CYS A 172 5.65 9.96 -25.16
N ASP A 173 4.41 10.17 -24.72
CA ASP A 173 3.50 11.22 -25.23
C ASP A 173 2.97 11.99 -24.03
N ILE A 174 3.50 13.21 -23.83
CA ILE A 174 3.27 13.99 -22.63
C ILE A 174 2.61 15.31 -23.01
N ALA A 175 1.32 15.45 -22.69
CA ALA A 175 0.59 16.72 -22.83
C ALA A 175 1.30 17.83 -22.03
N PRO A 176 1.48 19.04 -22.61
CA PRO A 176 2.14 20.15 -21.92
C PRO A 176 1.30 20.75 -20.81
N ASP A 177 1.97 21.41 -19.87
CA ASP A 177 1.38 22.30 -18.84
C ASP A 177 0.26 21.70 -17.98
N ALA A 178 0.32 20.41 -17.68
CA ALA A 178 -0.61 19.79 -16.74
C ALA A 178 -0.30 20.21 -15.31
N GLN A 179 -1.05 21.18 -14.78
CA GLN A 179 -0.90 21.68 -13.41
C GLN A 179 -1.81 20.91 -12.47
N ILE A 180 -1.24 20.35 -11.40
CA ILE A 180 -1.98 19.63 -10.36
C ILE A 180 -1.60 20.15 -8.97
N LEU A 181 -2.45 19.91 -7.97
CA LEU A 181 -2.09 20.14 -6.58
C LEU A 181 -1.38 18.90 -6.04
N GLY A 182 -0.12 19.05 -5.64
CA GLY A 182 0.64 17.88 -5.20
C GLY A 182 1.99 18.20 -4.55
N ASN A 183 2.68 17.12 -4.17
CA ASN A 183 4.07 17.15 -3.73
C ASN A 183 4.92 16.50 -4.84
N GLU A 184 5.84 17.25 -5.41
CA GLU A 184 6.65 16.84 -6.56
C GLU A 184 7.43 15.54 -6.32
N LEU A 185 8.07 15.40 -5.15
CA LEU A 185 8.84 14.22 -4.78
C LEU A 185 7.97 12.97 -4.72
N MET A 186 6.76 13.10 -4.16
CA MET A 186 5.84 11.96 -4.05
C MET A 186 5.24 11.58 -5.39
N ILE A 187 4.84 12.55 -6.21
CA ILE A 187 4.35 12.25 -7.56
C ILE A 187 5.44 11.59 -8.39
N SER A 188 6.69 12.10 -8.33
CA SER A 188 7.84 11.45 -8.97
C SER A 188 7.99 10.00 -8.50
N ARG A 189 7.81 9.74 -7.21
CA ARG A 189 7.90 8.40 -6.62
C ARG A 189 6.78 7.47 -7.08
N LEU A 190 5.55 7.98 -7.23
CA LEU A 190 4.43 7.21 -7.79
C LEU A 190 4.75 6.76 -9.22
N VAL A 191 5.22 7.70 -10.06
CA VAL A 191 5.57 7.43 -11.47
C VAL A 191 6.77 6.47 -11.56
N ASP A 192 7.79 6.66 -10.72
CA ASP A 192 8.95 5.78 -10.61
C ASP A 192 8.54 4.32 -10.29
N ASN A 193 7.57 4.12 -9.39
CA ASN A 193 7.03 2.79 -9.11
C ASN A 193 6.34 2.16 -10.33
N PHE A 194 5.63 2.92 -11.15
CA PHE A 194 5.04 2.40 -12.38
C PHE A 194 6.10 2.08 -13.44
N LEU A 195 7.02 3.02 -13.68
CA LEU A 195 8.08 2.85 -14.66
C LEU A 195 9.07 1.74 -14.31
N SER A 196 9.42 1.61 -13.03
CA SER A 196 10.29 0.52 -12.56
C SER A 196 9.62 -0.85 -12.72
N ASN A 197 8.30 -0.95 -12.49
CA ASN A 197 7.54 -2.16 -12.78
C ASN A 197 7.53 -2.46 -14.29
N ALA A 198 7.24 -1.49 -15.14
CA ALA A 198 7.28 -1.66 -16.60
C ALA A 198 8.68 -2.10 -17.05
N LEU A 199 9.75 -1.45 -16.58
CA LEU A 199 11.15 -1.80 -16.91
C LEU A 199 11.53 -3.23 -16.46
N LYS A 200 10.85 -3.77 -15.47
CA LYS A 200 11.07 -5.11 -14.94
C LYS A 200 10.31 -6.18 -15.69
N PHE A 201 9.10 -5.88 -16.13
CA PHE A 201 8.18 -6.89 -16.66
C PHE A 201 7.95 -6.79 -18.16
N ALA A 202 8.28 -5.64 -18.79
CA ALA A 202 8.16 -5.47 -20.24
C ALA A 202 8.95 -6.55 -21.01
N SER A 203 8.39 -6.98 -22.12
CA SER A 203 9.01 -7.91 -23.06
C SER A 203 9.82 -7.18 -24.13
N SER A 204 9.28 -6.09 -24.69
CA SER A 204 9.94 -5.33 -25.76
C SER A 204 9.73 -3.82 -25.70
N LYS A 205 8.62 -3.34 -25.10
CA LYS A 205 8.30 -1.90 -25.12
C LYS A 205 7.65 -1.39 -23.85
N ILE A 206 7.87 -0.07 -23.59
CA ILE A 206 7.28 0.71 -22.52
C ILE A 206 6.74 2.02 -23.12
N GLU A 207 5.52 2.40 -22.74
CA GLU A 207 4.87 3.63 -23.17
C GLU A 207 4.48 4.45 -21.93
N LEU A 208 4.95 5.71 -21.87
CA LEU A 208 4.56 6.69 -20.85
C LEU A 208 3.66 7.73 -21.48
N ASN A 209 2.42 7.87 -21.01
CA ASN A 209 1.46 8.81 -21.58
C ASN A 209 0.90 9.74 -20.52
N LEU A 210 0.72 10.99 -20.87
CA LEU A 210 -0.05 11.98 -20.12
C LEU A 210 -1.05 12.63 -21.05
N SER A 211 -2.32 12.42 -20.80
CA SER A 211 -3.41 13.10 -21.51
C SER A 211 -4.12 14.06 -20.56
N VAL A 212 -4.56 15.18 -21.11
CA VAL A 212 -5.25 16.24 -20.37
C VAL A 212 -6.64 16.42 -20.94
N SER A 213 -7.65 16.41 -20.08
CA SER A 213 -9.02 16.78 -20.38
C SER A 213 -9.33 18.18 -19.81
N LYS A 214 -10.60 18.62 -19.83
CA LYS A 214 -10.97 19.93 -19.27
C LYS A 214 -10.69 20.09 -17.78
N THR A 215 -10.75 19.01 -17.01
CA THR A 215 -10.65 19.04 -15.54
C THR A 215 -9.67 18.02 -14.97
N GLN A 216 -9.14 17.13 -15.79
CA GLN A 216 -8.35 16.00 -15.32
C GLN A 216 -7.10 15.78 -16.16
N ALA A 217 -6.04 15.29 -15.51
CA ALA A 217 -4.85 14.77 -16.13
C ALA A 217 -4.79 13.26 -15.87
N LEU A 218 -4.72 12.48 -16.94
CA LEU A 218 -4.58 11.02 -16.89
C LEU A 218 -3.15 10.64 -17.28
N LEU A 219 -2.39 10.18 -16.30
CA LEU A 219 -1.09 9.56 -16.46
C LEU A 219 -1.26 8.06 -16.69
N SER A 220 -0.59 7.46 -17.65
CA SER A 220 -0.48 6.01 -17.76
C SER A 220 0.92 5.55 -18.14
N VAL A 221 1.28 4.37 -17.63
CA VAL A 221 2.50 3.62 -17.99
C VAL A 221 2.06 2.25 -18.45
N LYS A 222 2.38 1.92 -19.70
CA LYS A 222 2.00 0.66 -20.34
C LYS A 222 3.24 -0.15 -20.70
N ASP A 223 3.18 -1.44 -20.46
CA ASP A 223 4.17 -2.44 -20.90
C ASP A 223 3.50 -3.57 -21.70
N ASP A 224 4.29 -4.30 -22.46
CA ASP A 224 3.91 -5.47 -23.24
C ASP A 224 4.37 -6.78 -22.59
N GLY A 225 4.43 -6.81 -21.27
CA GLY A 225 4.90 -7.95 -20.49
C GLY A 225 3.89 -9.08 -20.34
N ALA A 226 4.11 -9.90 -19.32
CA ALA A 226 3.27 -11.07 -19.06
C ALA A 226 1.82 -10.73 -18.66
N GLY A 227 1.54 -9.46 -18.33
CA GLY A 227 0.23 -9.05 -17.82
C GLY A 227 -0.09 -9.60 -16.43
N ILE A 228 -1.27 -9.23 -15.96
CA ILE A 228 -1.77 -9.54 -14.61
C ILE A 228 -3.14 -10.18 -14.76
N SER A 229 -3.41 -11.25 -14.00
CA SER A 229 -4.73 -11.87 -14.02
C SER A 229 -5.78 -10.96 -13.39
N GLN A 230 -7.05 -11.10 -13.78
CA GLN A 230 -8.15 -10.34 -13.20
C GLN A 230 -8.24 -10.53 -11.67
N LYS A 231 -7.95 -11.73 -11.19
CA LYS A 231 -7.91 -12.03 -9.74
C LYS A 231 -6.82 -11.23 -9.01
N ASP A 232 -5.66 -11.07 -9.64
CA ASP A 232 -4.52 -10.39 -9.04
C ASP A 232 -4.64 -8.86 -9.12
N SER A 233 -5.40 -8.33 -10.09
CA SER A 233 -5.52 -6.88 -10.37
C SER A 233 -6.03 -6.05 -9.18
N GLU A 234 -6.83 -6.64 -8.31
CA GLU A 234 -7.29 -6.01 -7.05
C GLU A 234 -6.27 -6.16 -5.92
N LEU A 235 -5.48 -7.23 -5.95
CA LEU A 235 -4.57 -7.60 -4.86
C LEU A 235 -3.19 -6.96 -4.99
N ILE A 236 -2.76 -6.58 -6.20
CA ILE A 236 -1.41 -6.01 -6.45
C ILE A 236 -1.14 -4.70 -5.69
N TRP A 237 -2.17 -4.02 -5.21
CA TRP A 237 -2.07 -2.80 -4.40
C TRP A 237 -1.81 -3.09 -2.92
N ASN A 238 -1.95 -4.35 -2.50
CA ASN A 238 -1.67 -4.77 -1.13
C ASN A 238 -0.17 -4.87 -0.88
N LYS A 239 0.24 -4.56 0.35
CA LYS A 239 1.64 -4.66 0.78
C LYS A 239 2.16 -6.09 0.60
N PHE A 240 3.40 -6.22 0.09
CA PHE A 240 4.10 -7.49 -0.15
C PHE A 240 3.40 -8.46 -1.11
N TYR A 241 2.32 -8.03 -1.77
CA TYR A 241 1.66 -8.89 -2.73
C TYR A 241 2.52 -9.04 -4.00
N GLN A 242 2.64 -10.28 -4.45
CA GLN A 242 3.31 -10.67 -5.68
C GLN A 242 2.48 -11.72 -6.38
N ALA A 243 2.13 -11.50 -7.65
CA ALA A 243 1.41 -12.49 -8.44
C ALA A 243 2.25 -13.77 -8.62
N ASP A 244 1.61 -14.94 -8.64
CA ASP A 244 2.31 -16.25 -8.71
C ASP A 244 3.20 -16.39 -9.94
N SER A 245 2.83 -15.78 -11.06
CA SER A 245 3.66 -15.71 -12.27
C SER A 245 4.98 -14.97 -12.09
N SER A 246 5.05 -14.04 -11.13
CA SER A 246 6.27 -13.29 -10.81
C SER A 246 7.17 -14.01 -9.81
N ARG A 247 6.63 -14.91 -8.97
CA ARG A 247 7.40 -15.70 -8.00
C ARG A 247 8.34 -16.70 -8.66
N ASN A 248 7.96 -17.26 -9.81
CA ASN A 248 8.73 -18.31 -10.50
C ASN A 248 9.88 -17.79 -11.40
N LYS A 249 9.99 -16.49 -11.63
CA LYS A 249 11.09 -15.89 -12.40
C LYS A 249 12.16 -15.34 -11.45
N SER A 250 13.10 -16.22 -11.08
CA SER A 250 14.47 -15.98 -10.59
C SER A 250 14.82 -14.57 -10.06
N LEU A 251 15.30 -14.51 -8.80
CA LEU A 251 16.29 -13.56 -8.24
C LEU A 251 16.01 -12.04 -8.29
N ASN A 252 15.04 -11.54 -9.07
CA ASN A 252 14.76 -10.11 -9.25
C ASN A 252 13.31 -9.70 -8.96
N THR A 253 12.56 -10.50 -8.22
CA THR A 253 11.24 -10.09 -7.74
C THR A 253 11.39 -8.93 -6.75
N GLY A 254 10.67 -7.82 -6.99
CA GLY A 254 10.65 -6.69 -6.07
C GLY A 254 10.03 -7.07 -4.73
N SER A 255 10.08 -6.14 -3.78
CA SER A 255 9.52 -6.33 -2.43
C SER A 255 7.99 -6.48 -2.37
N GLY A 256 7.25 -6.14 -3.44
CA GLY A 256 5.79 -6.02 -3.40
C GLY A 256 5.28 -4.77 -2.67
N LEU A 257 6.15 -3.80 -2.36
CA LEU A 257 5.78 -2.55 -1.70
C LEU A 257 5.56 -1.39 -2.66
N GLY A 258 6.15 -1.41 -3.85
CA GLY A 258 6.13 -0.27 -4.77
C GLY A 258 4.72 0.18 -5.17
N LEU A 259 3.82 -0.76 -5.53
CA LEU A 259 2.44 -0.44 -5.87
C LEU A 259 1.62 -0.01 -4.65
N ALA A 260 1.87 -0.56 -3.47
CA ALA A 260 1.24 -0.11 -2.22
C ALA A 260 1.67 1.33 -1.87
N ILE A 261 2.94 1.71 -2.10
CA ILE A 261 3.42 3.08 -1.97
C ILE A 261 2.71 3.99 -2.97
N ALA A 262 2.63 3.59 -4.25
CA ALA A 262 1.93 4.35 -5.28
C ALA A 262 0.45 4.58 -4.92
N ALA A 263 -0.24 3.56 -4.39
CA ALA A 263 -1.63 3.67 -3.95
C ALA A 263 -1.80 4.65 -2.78
N ASN A 264 -0.89 4.64 -1.80
CA ASN A 264 -0.93 5.60 -0.70
C ASN A 264 -0.66 7.03 -1.18
N ILE A 265 0.31 7.23 -2.08
CA ILE A 265 0.59 8.53 -2.66
C ILE A 265 -0.62 9.04 -3.44
N ALA A 266 -1.24 8.23 -4.30
CA ALA A 266 -2.45 8.60 -5.04
C ALA A 266 -3.58 9.02 -4.10
N LYS A 267 -3.83 8.23 -3.05
CA LYS A 267 -4.84 8.54 -2.02
C LYS A 267 -4.59 9.88 -1.34
N MET A 268 -3.34 10.19 -0.99
CA MET A 268 -2.97 11.47 -0.34
C MET A 268 -3.17 12.68 -1.26
N HIS A 269 -3.11 12.47 -2.58
CA HIS A 269 -3.33 13.49 -3.61
C HIS A 269 -4.77 13.53 -4.14
N GLY A 270 -5.70 12.74 -3.56
CA GLY A 270 -7.08 12.64 -4.05
C GLY A 270 -7.17 12.05 -5.46
N ALA A 271 -6.11 11.42 -5.95
CA ALA A 271 -6.06 10.85 -7.28
C ALA A 271 -6.73 9.47 -7.33
N LYS A 272 -7.37 9.15 -8.44
CA LYS A 272 -7.83 7.79 -8.74
C LYS A 272 -6.69 7.00 -9.36
N LEU A 273 -6.62 5.73 -9.04
CA LEU A 273 -5.56 4.83 -9.45
C LEU A 273 -6.15 3.51 -9.94
N GLY A 274 -5.50 2.89 -10.92
CA GLY A 274 -5.94 1.58 -11.38
C GLY A 274 -4.96 0.90 -12.33
N VAL A 275 -5.34 -0.30 -12.74
CA VAL A 275 -4.62 -1.10 -13.73
C VAL A 275 -5.60 -1.65 -14.75
N LYS A 276 -5.19 -1.65 -16.02
CA LYS A 276 -5.81 -2.42 -17.10
C LYS A 276 -4.80 -3.45 -17.54
N SER A 277 -5.12 -4.71 -17.37
CA SER A 277 -4.19 -5.79 -17.71
C SER A 277 -4.94 -7.08 -18.05
N GLU A 278 -4.35 -7.86 -18.94
CA GLU A 278 -4.78 -9.19 -19.27
C GLU A 278 -3.55 -10.09 -19.36
N ALA A 279 -3.68 -11.31 -18.84
CA ALA A 279 -2.58 -12.27 -18.85
C ALA A 279 -2.08 -12.52 -20.30
N GLY A 280 -0.80 -12.29 -20.53
CA GLY A 280 -0.16 -12.40 -21.85
C GLY A 280 -0.25 -11.16 -22.74
N ALA A 281 -0.97 -10.09 -22.33
CA ALA A 281 -1.19 -8.88 -23.14
C ALA A 281 -0.50 -7.61 -22.58
N GLY A 282 0.25 -7.75 -21.48
CA GLY A 282 0.88 -6.63 -20.80
C GLY A 282 0.00 -5.94 -19.78
N SER A 283 0.47 -4.81 -19.25
CA SER A 283 -0.23 -4.04 -18.21
C SER A 283 -0.18 -2.56 -18.50
N GLU A 284 -1.24 -1.84 -18.15
CA GLU A 284 -1.31 -0.38 -18.16
C GLU A 284 -1.71 0.09 -16.76
N PHE A 285 -0.76 0.65 -16.02
CA PHE A 285 -0.99 1.32 -14.76
C PHE A 285 -1.32 2.78 -15.01
N TRP A 286 -2.35 3.30 -14.36
CA TRP A 286 -2.79 4.68 -14.56
C TRP A 286 -3.12 5.39 -13.26
N ALA A 287 -2.98 6.72 -13.27
CA ALA A 287 -3.39 7.62 -12.21
C ALA A 287 -4.08 8.85 -12.81
N GLU A 288 -5.24 9.22 -12.25
CA GLU A 288 -6.06 10.36 -12.67
C GLU A 288 -6.03 11.44 -11.60
N PHE A 289 -5.55 12.63 -11.95
CA PHE A 289 -5.44 13.80 -11.08
C PHE A 289 -6.41 14.89 -11.51
N GLU A 290 -6.89 15.70 -10.56
CA GLU A 290 -7.63 16.91 -10.86
C GLU A 290 -6.67 18.03 -11.26
N LEU A 291 -6.99 18.75 -12.35
CA LEU A 291 -6.22 19.91 -12.80
C LEU A 291 -6.55 21.12 -11.95
N VAL A 292 -5.52 21.90 -11.62
CA VAL A 292 -5.65 23.15 -10.88
C VAL A 292 -5.34 24.33 -11.80
N ASN A 293 -6.24 25.31 -11.79
CA ASN A 293 -5.99 26.57 -12.49
C ASN A 293 -5.20 27.50 -11.57
N LEU A 294 -3.87 27.54 -11.72
CA LEU A 294 -2.97 28.37 -10.89
C LEU A 294 -3.27 29.89 -10.95
N LYS A 295 -4.22 30.33 -11.77
CA LYS A 295 -4.68 31.74 -11.79
C LYS A 295 -5.65 32.08 -10.65
N GLN A 296 -6.01 31.12 -9.80
CA GLN A 296 -7.00 31.26 -8.71
C GLN A 296 -6.46 30.91 -7.33
N VAL A 297 -5.18 30.64 -7.17
CA VAL A 297 -4.50 30.40 -5.88
C VAL A 297 -3.56 31.55 -5.56
#